data_17a3e6bf67ce84b85c9de77d4ece8233
#
_entry.id   17a3e6bf67ce84b85c9de77d4ece8233
#
_cell.length_a   1.000
_cell.length_b   1.000
_cell.length_c   1.000
_cell.angle_alpha   90.00
_cell.angle_beta   90.00
_cell.angle_gamma   90.00
#
_symmetry.space_group_name_H-M   'P 1'
#
loop_
_entity.id
_entity.type
_entity.pdbx_description
1 polymer ?
#
loop_
_entity_poly.entity_id
_entity_poly.type
_entity_poly.pdbx_seq_one_letter_code
_entity_poly.pdbx_strand_id
1 'polypeptide(L)'
;MSLAKTVRKSYLAGSIICICFFLLELTAWPNMSPWSWLYLTPYCIALLLLAWFPVPASMAILVTHIACAIIPAICDGPSTLYGTWLACGIIAFEIKRFGFAIVGPLLCALALPVGYWTGGIDYNPSIPVLACSYIGAFCVGFAIRWKIQTEQRKTDLAIAQEQVRRQQKRLKEIHILHDSIAGAMTYAILLCRKKESSESSDTLTQIEQVLMQALHELRTQIISPMTDELKT
;
A
#
# COMPACT_ATOMS: atom_id res chain seq x y z
N MET A 1 -0.50 10.53 -2.96
CA MET A 1 0.67 11.12 -3.68
C MET A 1 1.97 11.08 -2.88
N SER A 2 1.96 11.13 -1.56
CA SER A 2 3.15 11.10 -0.67
C SER A 2 3.91 9.76 -0.69
N LEU A 3 3.22 8.62 -0.58
CA LEU A 3 3.84 7.29 -0.45
C LEU A 3 4.69 6.90 -1.68
N ALA A 4 4.19 7.13 -2.89
CA ALA A 4 4.92 6.84 -4.13
C ALA A 4 6.21 7.65 -4.26
N LYS A 5 6.23 8.91 -3.79
CA LYS A 5 7.45 9.73 -3.74
C LYS A 5 8.47 9.18 -2.74
N THR A 6 8.02 8.67 -1.59
CA THR A 6 8.89 8.10 -0.56
C THR A 6 9.53 6.80 -1.04
N VAL A 7 8.75 5.90 -1.63
CA VAL A 7 9.23 4.64 -2.21
C VAL A 7 10.27 4.90 -3.30
N ARG A 8 10.00 5.83 -4.21
CA ARG A 8 10.94 6.21 -5.26
C ARG A 8 12.27 6.77 -4.71
N LYS A 9 12.22 7.57 -3.64
CA LYS A 9 13.44 8.05 -2.96
C LYS A 9 14.23 6.91 -2.34
N SER A 10 13.56 5.91 -1.76
CA SER A 10 14.21 4.73 -1.19
C SER A 10 14.91 3.89 -2.27
N TYR A 11 14.29 3.70 -3.45
CA TYR A 11 14.93 3.00 -4.57
C TYR A 11 16.14 3.77 -5.08
N LEU A 12 16.04 5.09 -5.19
CA LEU A 12 17.14 5.93 -5.61
C LEU A 12 18.31 5.86 -4.62
N ALA A 13 18.05 5.92 -3.33
CA ALA A 13 19.06 5.78 -2.29
C ALA A 13 19.73 4.40 -2.35
N GLY A 14 18.96 3.32 -2.46
CA GLY A 14 19.48 1.97 -2.63
C GLY A 14 20.33 1.80 -3.88
N SER A 15 19.91 2.37 -5.00
CA SER A 15 20.64 2.36 -6.26
C SER A 15 21.98 3.09 -6.13
N ILE A 16 22.00 4.27 -5.52
CA ILE A 16 23.25 5.04 -5.27
C ILE A 16 24.21 4.24 -4.40
N ILE A 17 23.73 3.61 -3.33
CA ILE A 17 24.56 2.78 -2.45
C ILE A 17 25.17 1.62 -3.24
N CYS A 18 24.37 0.92 -4.06
CA CYS A 18 24.85 -0.18 -4.90
C CYS A 18 25.89 0.29 -5.91
N ILE A 19 25.69 1.45 -6.53
CA ILE A 19 26.65 2.05 -7.46
C ILE A 19 27.95 2.42 -6.73
N CYS A 20 27.90 2.98 -5.52
CA CYS A 20 29.09 3.30 -4.74
C CYS A 20 29.88 2.03 -4.40
N PHE A 21 29.25 0.96 -3.95
CA PHE A 21 29.92 -0.32 -3.70
C PHE A 21 30.52 -0.91 -4.96
N PHE A 22 29.79 -0.84 -6.06
CA PHE A 22 30.25 -1.32 -7.35
C PHE A 22 31.48 -0.55 -7.85
N LEU A 23 31.50 0.79 -7.71
CA LEU A 23 32.65 1.61 -8.05
C LEU A 23 33.87 1.33 -7.15
N LEU A 24 33.64 1.05 -5.86
CA LEU A 24 34.70 0.62 -4.94
C LEU A 24 35.33 -0.70 -5.40
N GLU A 25 34.50 -1.69 -5.74
CA GLU A 25 35.01 -2.96 -6.28
C GLU A 25 35.74 -2.77 -7.61
N LEU A 26 35.28 -1.88 -8.48
CA LEU A 26 35.92 -1.58 -9.75
C LEU A 26 37.37 -1.13 -9.58
N THR A 27 37.69 -0.40 -8.49
CA THR A 27 39.07 0.01 -8.20
C THR A 27 39.97 -1.16 -7.84
N ALA A 28 39.44 -2.28 -7.38
CA ALA A 28 40.19 -3.48 -7.03
C ALA A 28 40.49 -4.37 -8.25
N TRP A 29 39.89 -4.09 -9.43
CA TRP A 29 40.07 -4.86 -10.66
C TRP A 29 40.71 -4.05 -11.78
N PRO A 30 42.01 -3.71 -11.71
CA PRO A 30 42.68 -2.82 -12.67
C PRO A 30 42.87 -3.43 -14.07
N ASN A 31 42.86 -4.75 -14.20
CA ASN A 31 43.11 -5.48 -15.45
C ASN A 31 41.90 -6.33 -15.87
N MET A 32 40.75 -5.68 -16.12
CA MET A 32 39.54 -6.39 -16.58
C MET A 32 39.65 -6.75 -18.07
N SER A 33 39.03 -7.90 -18.41
CA SER A 33 38.81 -8.30 -19.79
C SER A 33 37.96 -7.28 -20.52
N PRO A 34 38.20 -6.95 -21.82
CA PRO A 34 37.29 -6.12 -22.60
C PRO A 34 35.86 -6.65 -22.65
N TRP A 35 35.68 -7.97 -22.54
CA TRP A 35 34.38 -8.63 -22.50
C TRP A 35 33.57 -8.30 -21.25
N SER A 36 34.21 -7.92 -20.15
CA SER A 36 33.53 -7.54 -18.91
C SER A 36 32.64 -6.30 -19.09
N TRP A 37 32.97 -5.41 -20.01
CA TRP A 37 32.13 -4.25 -20.32
C TRP A 37 30.76 -4.62 -20.88
N LEU A 38 30.60 -5.84 -21.42
CA LEU A 38 29.34 -6.32 -21.99
C LEU A 38 28.27 -6.49 -20.89
N TYR A 39 28.63 -6.90 -19.67
CA TYR A 39 27.69 -7.00 -18.56
C TYR A 39 27.66 -5.76 -17.67
N LEU A 40 28.80 -5.10 -17.51
CA LEU A 40 28.93 -3.88 -16.70
C LEU A 40 28.02 -2.75 -17.17
N THR A 41 28.01 -2.51 -18.49
CA THR A 41 27.22 -1.42 -19.08
C THR A 41 25.71 -1.60 -18.83
N PRO A 42 25.06 -2.73 -19.20
CA PRO A 42 23.64 -2.91 -18.94
C PRO A 42 23.30 -2.97 -17.44
N TYR A 43 24.21 -3.50 -16.63
CA TYR A 43 24.03 -3.52 -15.18
C TYR A 43 24.00 -2.11 -14.57
N CYS A 44 24.95 -1.25 -14.91
CA CYS A 44 24.98 0.14 -14.44
C CYS A 44 23.77 0.95 -14.95
N ILE A 45 23.39 0.77 -16.22
CA ILE A 45 22.19 1.41 -16.77
C ILE A 45 20.95 0.96 -16.03
N ALA A 46 20.82 -0.34 -15.75
CA ALA A 46 19.69 -0.88 -15.01
C ALA A 46 19.64 -0.33 -13.57
N LEU A 47 20.76 -0.23 -12.86
CA LEU A 47 20.83 0.40 -11.54
C LEU A 47 20.38 1.87 -11.57
N LEU A 48 20.80 2.64 -12.58
CA LEU A 48 20.38 4.04 -12.72
C LEU A 48 18.87 4.15 -13.02
N LEU A 49 18.34 3.26 -13.84
CA LEU A 49 16.91 3.26 -14.21
C LEU A 49 15.99 2.71 -13.11
N LEU A 50 16.54 2.10 -12.07
CA LEU A 50 15.77 1.41 -11.02
C LEU A 50 14.74 2.33 -10.33
N ALA A 51 15.06 3.62 -10.17
CA ALA A 51 14.17 4.60 -9.54
C ALA A 51 12.97 4.99 -10.42
N TRP A 52 13.07 4.83 -11.75
CA TRP A 52 12.01 5.17 -12.71
C TRP A 52 11.22 3.94 -13.17
N PHE A 53 11.92 2.85 -13.39
CA PHE A 53 11.36 1.59 -13.90
C PHE A 53 11.76 0.42 -12.99
N PRO A 54 11.20 0.32 -11.76
CA PRO A 54 11.69 -0.63 -10.76
C PRO A 54 11.63 -2.09 -11.20
N VAL A 55 10.52 -2.52 -11.82
CA VAL A 55 10.35 -3.93 -12.24
C VAL A 55 11.24 -4.28 -13.41
N PRO A 56 11.20 -3.60 -14.57
CA PRO A 56 12.03 -3.98 -15.72
C PRO A 56 13.53 -3.80 -15.43
N ALA A 57 13.93 -2.78 -14.69
CA ALA A 57 15.33 -2.60 -14.30
C ALA A 57 15.81 -3.71 -13.36
N SER A 58 15.00 -4.12 -12.38
CA SER A 58 15.30 -5.26 -11.51
C SER A 58 15.43 -6.56 -12.32
N MET A 59 14.55 -6.81 -13.29
CA MET A 59 14.65 -7.97 -14.17
C MET A 59 15.94 -7.95 -14.99
N ALA A 60 16.33 -6.80 -15.54
CA ALA A 60 17.59 -6.66 -16.26
C ALA A 60 18.80 -6.97 -15.37
N ILE A 61 18.82 -6.50 -14.12
CA ILE A 61 19.87 -6.82 -13.14
C ILE A 61 19.94 -8.32 -12.89
N LEU A 62 18.79 -9.00 -12.66
CA LEU A 62 18.75 -10.44 -12.43
C LEU A 62 19.24 -11.24 -13.64
N VAL A 63 18.80 -10.86 -14.85
CA VAL A 63 19.25 -11.50 -16.08
C VAL A 63 20.76 -11.33 -16.27
N THR A 64 21.30 -10.15 -16.04
CA THR A 64 22.75 -9.89 -16.10
C THR A 64 23.51 -10.76 -15.09
N HIS A 65 23.01 -10.86 -13.86
CA HIS A 65 23.61 -11.70 -12.83
C HIS A 65 23.62 -13.19 -13.23
N ILE A 66 22.49 -13.71 -13.73
CA ILE A 66 22.38 -15.09 -14.21
C ILE A 66 23.33 -15.34 -15.39
N ALA A 67 23.41 -14.41 -16.33
CA ALA A 67 24.32 -14.51 -17.47
C ALA A 67 25.79 -14.57 -16.97
N CYS A 68 26.17 -13.73 -16.03
CA CYS A 68 27.51 -13.77 -15.41
C CYS A 68 27.78 -15.11 -14.70
N ALA A 69 26.79 -15.67 -14.01
CA ALA A 69 26.98 -16.94 -13.31
C ALA A 69 27.16 -18.15 -14.27
N ILE A 70 26.55 -18.10 -15.47
CA ILE A 70 26.58 -19.20 -16.45
C ILE A 70 27.75 -19.07 -17.42
N ILE A 71 28.15 -17.82 -17.79
CA ILE A 71 29.17 -17.54 -18.80
C ILE A 71 30.41 -16.93 -18.14
N PRO A 72 31.40 -17.76 -17.71
CA PRO A 72 32.56 -17.27 -16.98
C PRO A 72 33.42 -16.31 -17.76
N ALA A 73 33.49 -16.46 -19.08
CA ALA A 73 34.29 -15.58 -19.96
C ALA A 73 33.88 -14.10 -19.90
N ILE A 74 32.65 -13.79 -19.44
CA ILE A 74 32.13 -12.44 -19.33
C ILE A 74 32.33 -11.90 -17.91
N CYS A 75 32.45 -12.77 -16.90
CA CYS A 75 32.37 -12.44 -15.49
C CYS A 75 33.72 -12.13 -14.81
N ASP A 76 34.67 -11.59 -15.56
CA ASP A 76 35.97 -11.16 -15.03
C ASP A 76 35.90 -9.69 -14.59
N GLY A 77 35.38 -9.44 -13.38
CA GLY A 77 35.21 -8.07 -12.88
C GLY A 77 34.39 -7.95 -11.59
N PRO A 78 33.94 -6.75 -11.25
CA PRO A 78 33.21 -6.48 -10.01
C PRO A 78 31.93 -7.31 -9.87
N SER A 79 31.58 -7.61 -8.64
CA SER A 79 30.41 -8.43 -8.30
C SER A 79 29.08 -7.71 -8.59
N THR A 80 28.15 -8.40 -9.22
CA THR A 80 26.78 -7.92 -9.41
C THR A 80 25.88 -8.17 -8.19
N LEU A 81 26.45 -8.67 -7.09
CA LEU A 81 25.75 -9.19 -5.91
C LEU A 81 24.82 -8.15 -5.24
N TYR A 82 25.36 -6.95 -4.97
CA TYR A 82 24.61 -5.90 -4.23
C TYR A 82 23.34 -5.45 -4.98
N GLY A 83 23.45 -5.22 -6.29
CA GLY A 83 22.31 -4.86 -7.11
C GLY A 83 21.32 -6.01 -7.26
N THR A 84 21.80 -7.25 -7.26
CA THR A 84 20.93 -8.44 -7.31
C THR A 84 20.11 -8.57 -6.03
N TRP A 85 20.68 -8.33 -4.85
CA TRP A 85 19.92 -8.29 -3.60
C TRP A 85 18.85 -7.20 -3.62
N LEU A 86 19.22 -6.00 -4.05
CA LEU A 86 18.29 -4.89 -4.16
C LEU A 86 17.15 -5.22 -5.14
N ALA A 87 17.47 -5.79 -6.30
CA ALA A 87 16.51 -6.20 -7.32
C ALA A 87 15.54 -7.28 -6.78
N CYS A 88 16.04 -8.29 -6.05
CA CYS A 88 15.20 -9.31 -5.40
C CYS A 88 14.22 -8.69 -4.41
N GLY A 89 14.66 -7.74 -3.58
CA GLY A 89 13.81 -7.03 -2.63
C GLY A 89 12.75 -6.17 -3.31
N ILE A 90 13.10 -5.45 -4.39
CA ILE A 90 12.17 -4.62 -5.16
C ILE A 90 11.11 -5.46 -5.88
N ILE A 91 11.50 -6.58 -6.49
CA ILE A 91 10.57 -7.51 -7.14
C ILE A 91 9.56 -8.06 -6.14
N ALA A 92 10.02 -8.44 -4.94
CA ALA A 92 9.15 -8.90 -3.86
C ALA A 92 8.16 -7.82 -3.41
N PHE A 93 8.59 -6.57 -3.43
CA PHE A 93 7.76 -5.43 -3.05
C PHE A 93 6.75 -5.04 -4.14
N GLU A 94 7.15 -4.93 -5.40
CA GLU A 94 6.34 -4.42 -6.51
C GLU A 94 5.39 -5.47 -7.09
N ILE A 95 5.83 -6.72 -7.28
CA ILE A 95 5.03 -7.76 -7.93
C ILE A 95 4.00 -8.33 -6.96
N LYS A 96 2.72 -8.11 -7.28
CA LYS A 96 1.59 -8.56 -6.43
C LYS A 96 1.42 -10.08 -6.37
N ARG A 97 1.77 -10.80 -7.42
CA ARG A 97 1.65 -12.26 -7.50
C ARG A 97 2.92 -12.92 -6.96
N PHE A 98 2.83 -13.48 -5.78
CA PHE A 98 3.95 -14.14 -5.10
C PHE A 98 4.67 -15.16 -5.98
N GLY A 99 3.94 -16.01 -6.71
CA GLY A 99 4.52 -17.02 -7.59
C GLY A 99 5.44 -16.45 -8.68
N PHE A 100 5.10 -15.29 -9.26
CA PHE A 100 5.96 -14.64 -10.24
C PHE A 100 7.13 -13.90 -9.60
N ALA A 101 6.91 -13.35 -8.41
CA ALA A 101 7.94 -12.59 -7.70
C ALA A 101 9.11 -13.48 -7.24
N ILE A 102 8.85 -14.73 -6.85
CA ILE A 102 9.87 -15.65 -6.34
C ILE A 102 10.74 -16.30 -7.43
N VAL A 103 10.25 -16.31 -8.69
CA VAL A 103 10.97 -16.97 -9.80
C VAL A 103 12.35 -16.33 -10.02
N GLY A 104 12.46 -15.01 -10.00
CA GLY A 104 13.73 -14.32 -10.20
C GLY A 104 14.80 -14.68 -9.16
N PRO A 105 14.53 -14.49 -7.85
CA PRO A 105 15.44 -14.91 -6.78
C PRO A 105 15.81 -16.40 -6.82
N LEU A 106 14.83 -17.26 -7.14
CA LEU A 106 15.06 -18.70 -7.27
C LEU A 106 16.02 -19.02 -8.43
N LEU A 107 15.82 -18.39 -9.58
CA LEU A 107 16.71 -18.56 -10.73
C LEU A 107 18.13 -18.06 -10.42
N CYS A 108 18.29 -16.94 -9.71
CA CYS A 108 19.61 -16.47 -9.26
C CYS A 108 20.27 -17.47 -8.28
N ALA A 109 19.50 -18.03 -7.35
CA ALA A 109 20.00 -19.02 -6.42
C ALA A 109 20.44 -20.33 -7.13
N LEU A 110 19.70 -20.74 -8.17
CA LEU A 110 20.02 -21.93 -8.97
C LEU A 110 21.16 -21.68 -9.98
N ALA A 111 21.34 -20.47 -10.46
CA ALA A 111 22.42 -20.14 -11.39
C ALA A 111 23.82 -20.37 -10.79
N LEU A 112 24.00 -20.17 -9.49
CA LEU A 112 25.28 -20.39 -8.83
C LEU A 112 25.76 -21.86 -8.87
N PRO A 113 24.97 -22.87 -8.45
CA PRO A 113 25.39 -24.27 -8.57
C PRO A 113 25.50 -24.72 -10.03
N VAL A 114 24.68 -24.19 -10.93
CA VAL A 114 24.82 -24.47 -12.39
C VAL A 114 26.13 -23.93 -12.92
N GLY A 115 26.51 -22.70 -12.59
CA GLY A 115 27.80 -22.09 -12.95
C GLY A 115 29.00 -22.90 -12.43
N TYR A 116 28.90 -23.45 -11.23
CA TYR A 116 29.90 -24.40 -10.70
C TYR A 116 29.98 -25.69 -11.53
N TRP A 117 28.84 -26.28 -11.86
CA TRP A 117 28.80 -27.52 -12.66
C TRP A 117 29.33 -27.36 -14.08
N THR A 118 29.14 -26.19 -14.67
CA THR A 118 29.63 -25.86 -16.01
C THR A 118 31.13 -25.46 -16.02
N GLY A 119 31.80 -25.47 -14.87
CA GLY A 119 33.19 -25.10 -14.73
C GLY A 119 33.45 -23.59 -14.78
N GLY A 120 32.39 -22.80 -14.62
CA GLY A 120 32.45 -21.35 -14.69
C GLY A 120 32.79 -20.66 -13.38
N ILE A 121 32.56 -21.34 -12.28
CA ILE A 121 32.83 -20.84 -10.94
C ILE A 121 33.57 -21.93 -10.16
N ASP A 122 34.69 -21.58 -9.53
CA ASP A 122 35.40 -22.49 -8.61
C ASP A 122 34.53 -22.76 -7.39
N TYR A 123 34.61 -24.00 -6.88
CA TYR A 123 33.87 -24.36 -5.68
C TYR A 123 34.29 -23.47 -4.51
N ASN A 124 33.33 -22.70 -4.03
CA ASN A 124 33.48 -21.90 -2.83
C ASN A 124 32.39 -22.36 -1.82
N PRO A 125 32.75 -22.71 -0.58
CA PRO A 125 31.78 -23.10 0.45
C PRO A 125 30.76 -21.98 0.77
N SER A 126 31.00 -20.76 0.30
CA SER A 126 30.06 -19.65 0.42
C SER A 126 28.91 -19.70 -0.58
N ILE A 127 28.91 -20.56 -1.62
CA ILE A 127 27.83 -20.66 -2.62
C ILE A 127 26.44 -20.89 -1.99
N PRO A 128 26.26 -21.82 -1.04
CA PRO A 128 24.98 -22.01 -0.38
C PRO A 128 24.52 -20.76 0.40
N VAL A 129 25.47 -20.07 1.05
CA VAL A 129 25.19 -18.85 1.81
C VAL A 129 24.73 -17.72 0.87
N LEU A 130 25.37 -17.57 -0.28
CA LEU A 130 24.98 -16.64 -1.32
C LEU A 130 23.59 -16.95 -1.88
N ALA A 131 23.32 -18.20 -2.20
CA ALA A 131 21.99 -18.63 -2.67
C ALA A 131 20.90 -18.32 -1.62
N CYS A 132 21.14 -18.60 -0.35
CA CYS A 132 20.23 -18.24 0.74
C CYS A 132 20.04 -16.72 0.89
N SER A 133 21.09 -15.93 0.61
CA SER A 133 21.01 -14.47 0.74
C SER A 133 20.03 -13.83 -0.25
N TYR A 134 19.87 -14.37 -1.46
CA TYR A 134 18.86 -13.89 -2.42
C TYR A 134 17.44 -14.12 -1.92
N ILE A 135 17.20 -15.30 -1.32
CA ILE A 135 15.93 -15.62 -0.69
C ILE A 135 15.70 -14.69 0.52
N GLY A 136 16.74 -14.46 1.31
CA GLY A 136 16.69 -13.51 2.43
C GLY A 136 16.31 -12.09 1.99
N ALA A 137 16.94 -11.57 0.94
CA ALA A 137 16.62 -10.25 0.37
C ALA A 137 15.17 -10.18 -0.15
N PHE A 138 14.69 -11.24 -0.79
CA PHE A 138 13.29 -11.39 -1.19
C PHE A 138 12.35 -11.35 0.01
N CYS A 139 12.64 -12.11 1.06
CA CYS A 139 11.82 -12.15 2.28
C CYS A 139 11.73 -10.79 2.96
N VAL A 140 12.82 -10.02 3.00
CA VAL A 140 12.83 -8.65 3.53
C VAL A 140 11.90 -7.75 2.73
N GLY A 141 12.02 -7.74 1.39
CA GLY A 141 11.14 -6.97 0.52
C GLY A 141 9.66 -7.33 0.70
N PHE A 142 9.36 -8.63 0.79
CA PHE A 142 8.02 -9.14 1.02
C PHE A 142 7.47 -8.74 2.40
N ALA A 143 8.29 -8.82 3.45
CA ALA A 143 7.91 -8.44 4.82
C ALA A 143 7.57 -6.94 4.92
N ILE A 144 8.37 -6.09 4.28
CA ILE A 144 8.11 -4.64 4.23
C ILE A 144 6.76 -4.38 3.54
N ARG A 145 6.52 -5.01 2.41
CA ARG A 145 5.24 -4.92 1.69
C ARG A 145 4.07 -5.39 2.56
N TRP A 146 4.20 -6.56 3.20
CA TRP A 146 3.17 -7.11 4.08
C TRP A 146 2.82 -6.12 5.20
N LYS A 147 3.83 -5.53 5.83
CA LYS A 147 3.65 -4.53 6.88
C LYS A 147 2.85 -3.33 6.37
N ILE A 148 3.26 -2.74 5.23
CA ILE A 148 2.60 -1.58 4.64
C ILE A 148 1.13 -1.91 4.29
N GLN A 149 0.88 -3.06 3.67
CA GLN A 149 -0.49 -3.48 3.32
C GLN A 149 -1.37 -3.71 4.56
N THR A 150 -0.79 -4.28 5.62
CA THR A 150 -1.52 -4.50 6.87
C THR A 150 -1.91 -3.17 7.53
N GLU A 151 -1.00 -2.20 7.56
CA GLU A 151 -1.30 -0.86 8.09
C GLU A 151 -2.35 -0.12 7.24
N GLN A 152 -2.27 -0.22 5.93
CA GLN A 152 -3.30 0.34 5.04
C GLN A 152 -4.68 -0.27 5.29
N ARG A 153 -4.76 -1.60 5.41
CA ARG A 153 -6.03 -2.29 5.72
C ARG A 153 -6.62 -1.86 7.06
N LYS A 154 -5.79 -1.67 8.09
CA LYS A 154 -6.25 -1.15 9.40
C LYS A 154 -6.84 0.26 9.28
N THR A 155 -6.18 1.13 8.51
CA THR A 155 -6.65 2.49 8.27
C THR A 155 -7.98 2.50 7.50
N ASP A 156 -8.09 1.68 6.46
CA ASP A 156 -9.31 1.57 5.66
C ASP A 156 -10.48 1.03 6.51
N LEU A 157 -10.23 0.03 7.37
CA LEU A 157 -11.23 -0.48 8.30
C LEU A 157 -11.67 0.57 9.32
N ALA A 158 -10.74 1.36 9.86
CA ALA A 158 -11.07 2.43 10.81
C ALA A 158 -11.96 3.50 10.15
N ILE A 159 -11.66 3.89 8.90
CA ILE A 159 -12.47 4.84 8.12
C ILE A 159 -13.87 4.26 7.86
N ALA A 160 -13.95 2.99 7.45
CA ALA A 160 -15.24 2.32 7.21
C ALA A 160 -16.10 2.24 8.49
N GLN A 161 -15.49 1.89 9.63
CA GLN A 161 -16.18 1.85 10.93
C GLN A 161 -16.70 3.22 11.35
N GLU A 162 -15.92 4.28 11.14
CA GLU A 162 -16.37 5.63 11.45
C GLU A 162 -17.55 6.07 10.56
N GLN A 163 -17.53 5.69 9.27
CA GLN A 163 -18.66 5.95 8.36
C GLN A 163 -19.94 5.24 8.83
N VAL A 164 -19.83 3.96 9.20
CA VAL A 164 -20.97 3.19 9.74
C VAL A 164 -21.50 3.84 11.03
N ARG A 165 -20.60 4.26 11.93
CA ARG A 165 -20.98 4.94 13.17
C ARG A 165 -21.72 6.25 12.92
N ARG A 166 -21.28 7.04 11.93
CA ARG A 166 -21.97 8.28 11.53
C ARG A 166 -23.36 7.99 10.96
N GLN A 167 -23.49 6.96 10.11
CA GLN A 167 -24.80 6.56 9.58
C GLN A 167 -25.74 6.09 10.71
N GLN A 168 -25.25 5.29 11.66
CA GLN A 168 -26.06 4.86 12.81
C GLN A 168 -26.51 6.03 13.70
N LYS A 169 -25.67 7.05 13.88
CA LYS A 169 -26.08 8.26 14.61
C LYS A 169 -27.22 8.98 13.86
N ARG A 170 -27.07 9.20 12.56
CA ARG A 170 -28.12 9.83 11.73
C ARG A 170 -29.45 9.04 11.77
N LEU A 171 -29.37 7.70 11.70
CA LEU A 171 -30.59 6.86 11.81
C LEU A 171 -31.23 7.00 13.18
N LYS A 172 -30.48 7.05 14.27
CA LYS A 172 -31.02 7.28 15.63
C LYS A 172 -31.69 8.65 15.74
N GLU A 173 -31.09 9.68 15.20
CA GLU A 173 -31.65 11.04 15.18
C GLU A 173 -32.98 11.08 14.42
N ILE A 174 -33.04 10.43 13.24
CA ILE A 174 -34.27 10.30 12.46
C ILE A 174 -35.34 9.52 13.24
N HIS A 175 -34.96 8.47 13.95
CA HIS A 175 -35.91 7.66 14.72
C HIS A 175 -36.52 8.43 15.90
N ILE A 176 -35.68 9.16 16.66
CA ILE A 176 -36.15 10.04 17.74
C ILE A 176 -37.11 11.08 17.20
N LEU A 177 -36.81 11.66 16.03
CA LEU A 177 -37.66 12.62 15.39
C LEU A 177 -39.01 12.02 14.97
N HIS A 178 -38.97 10.86 14.30
CA HIS A 178 -40.19 10.16 13.90
C HIS A 178 -41.12 9.89 15.10
N ASP A 179 -40.53 9.45 16.22
CA ASP A 179 -41.28 9.15 17.44
C ASP A 179 -41.86 10.41 18.07
N SER A 180 -41.11 11.52 18.05
CA SER A 180 -41.62 12.83 18.52
C SER A 180 -42.80 13.32 17.69
N ILE A 181 -42.69 13.26 16.33
CA ILE A 181 -43.75 13.68 15.42
C ILE A 181 -44.97 12.76 15.57
N ALA A 182 -44.77 11.42 15.61
CA ALA A 182 -45.87 10.47 15.79
C ALA A 182 -46.60 10.69 17.11
N GLY A 183 -45.87 10.98 18.20
CA GLY A 183 -46.41 11.33 19.49
C GLY A 183 -47.27 12.60 19.45
N ALA A 184 -46.77 13.67 18.84
CA ALA A 184 -47.49 14.93 18.68
C ALA A 184 -48.75 14.78 17.84
N MET A 185 -48.67 14.05 16.72
CA MET A 185 -49.83 13.76 15.87
C MET A 185 -50.88 12.94 16.59
N THR A 186 -50.47 11.90 17.33
CA THR A 186 -51.39 11.06 18.12
C THR A 186 -52.10 11.88 19.18
N TYR A 187 -51.37 12.76 19.88
CA TYR A 187 -51.96 13.65 20.88
C TYR A 187 -52.93 14.66 20.24
N ALA A 188 -52.60 15.27 19.11
CA ALA A 188 -53.49 16.14 18.36
C ALA A 188 -54.80 15.43 17.92
N ILE A 189 -54.72 14.16 17.43
CA ILE A 189 -55.89 13.35 17.08
C ILE A 189 -56.76 13.09 18.29
N LEU A 190 -56.18 12.76 19.44
CA LEU A 190 -56.91 12.52 20.68
C LEU A 190 -57.65 13.77 21.15
N LEU A 191 -57.04 14.97 21.03
CA LEU A 191 -57.68 16.23 21.34
C LEU A 191 -58.84 16.53 20.38
N CYS A 192 -58.71 16.27 19.08
CA CYS A 192 -59.78 16.40 18.12
C CYS A 192 -60.99 15.50 18.43
N ARG A 193 -60.73 14.22 18.78
CA ARG A 193 -61.81 13.26 19.17
C ARG A 193 -62.52 13.68 20.45
N LYS A 194 -61.81 14.26 21.40
CA LYS A 194 -62.41 14.78 22.65
C LYS A 194 -63.33 15.98 22.35
N LYS A 195 -63.13 16.73 21.27
CA LYS A 195 -63.93 17.87 20.86
C LYS A 195 -65.29 17.48 20.28
N GLU A 196 -65.44 16.29 19.66
CA GLU A 196 -66.74 15.82 19.20
C GLU A 196 -67.75 15.67 20.34
N SER A 197 -67.31 15.70 21.59
CA SER A 197 -68.14 15.53 22.78
C SER A 197 -68.32 16.84 23.59
N SER A 198 -67.77 18.02 23.19
CA SER A 198 -67.88 19.27 23.97
C SER A 198 -67.58 20.49 23.07
N GLU A 199 -68.53 21.46 23.01
CA GLU A 199 -68.35 22.79 22.37
C GLU A 199 -67.37 23.64 23.19
N SER A 200 -66.13 23.72 22.81
CA SER A 200 -65.18 24.66 23.46
C SER A 200 -64.09 25.12 22.52
N SER A 201 -63.98 26.44 22.35
CA SER A 201 -62.96 27.20 21.63
C SER A 201 -61.53 26.87 22.14
N ASP A 202 -61.36 26.43 23.39
CA ASP A 202 -60.08 26.18 24.05
C ASP A 202 -59.30 24.99 23.46
N THR A 203 -60.02 24.00 22.88
CA THR A 203 -59.33 22.83 22.31
C THR A 203 -58.62 23.13 20.98
N LEU A 204 -59.08 24.09 20.18
CA LEU A 204 -58.39 24.54 18.96
C LEU A 204 -57.05 25.19 19.28
N THR A 205 -57.03 26.03 20.33
CA THR A 205 -55.81 26.70 20.80
C THR A 205 -54.78 25.72 21.35
N GLN A 206 -55.24 24.65 22.04
CA GLN A 206 -54.35 23.60 22.53
C GLN A 206 -53.75 22.76 21.39
N ILE A 207 -54.54 22.43 20.32
CA ILE A 207 -54.03 21.72 19.15
C ILE A 207 -52.99 22.57 18.42
N GLU A 208 -53.26 23.85 18.24
CA GLU A 208 -52.35 24.79 17.62
C GLU A 208 -51.03 24.89 18.39
N GLN A 209 -51.09 24.98 19.72
CA GLN A 209 -49.90 24.99 20.58
C GLN A 209 -49.04 23.73 20.46
N VAL A 210 -49.68 22.54 20.46
CA VAL A 210 -48.96 21.27 20.33
C VAL A 210 -48.30 21.12 18.95
N LEU A 211 -48.99 21.54 17.88
CA LEU A 211 -48.44 21.52 16.53
C LEU A 211 -47.29 22.53 16.39
N MET A 212 -47.44 23.72 16.98
CA MET A 212 -46.34 24.72 16.99
C MET A 212 -45.13 24.26 17.78
N GLN A 213 -45.35 23.59 18.90
CA GLN A 213 -44.24 23.03 19.69
C GLN A 213 -43.52 21.90 18.94
N ALA A 214 -44.25 20.98 18.31
CA ALA A 214 -43.67 19.94 17.49
C ALA A 214 -42.90 20.48 16.30
N LEU A 215 -43.42 21.55 15.64
CA LEU A 215 -42.71 22.29 14.57
C LEU A 215 -41.44 22.99 15.08
N HIS A 216 -41.46 23.54 16.27
CA HIS A 216 -40.32 24.19 16.89
C HIS A 216 -39.22 23.18 17.24
N GLU A 217 -39.58 22.02 17.79
CA GLU A 217 -38.64 20.92 18.06
C GLU A 217 -38.03 20.39 16.77
N LEU A 218 -38.82 20.22 15.71
CA LEU A 218 -38.36 19.81 14.38
C LEU A 218 -37.33 20.81 13.82
N ARG A 219 -37.60 22.10 13.94
CA ARG A 219 -36.74 23.16 13.44
C ARG A 219 -35.42 23.27 14.23
N THR A 220 -35.46 23.14 15.55
CA THR A 220 -34.28 23.26 16.41
C THR A 220 -33.40 22.02 16.38
N GLN A 221 -33.99 20.83 16.31
CA GLN A 221 -33.22 19.57 16.36
C GLN A 221 -32.67 19.13 15.00
N ILE A 222 -33.27 19.55 13.88
CA ILE A 222 -32.89 19.08 12.53
C ILE A 222 -32.34 20.18 11.65
N ILE A 223 -33.03 21.29 11.53
CA ILE A 223 -32.67 22.32 10.55
C ILE A 223 -31.44 23.11 11.03
N SER A 224 -31.31 23.35 12.34
CA SER A 224 -30.15 24.05 12.89
C SER A 224 -28.82 23.31 12.70
N PRO A 225 -28.67 22.04 13.07
CA PRO A 225 -27.42 21.34 12.87
C PRO A 225 -27.09 21.07 11.37
N MET A 226 -28.10 20.89 10.51
CA MET A 226 -27.88 20.70 9.08
C MET A 226 -27.35 21.94 8.37
N THR A 227 -27.74 23.14 8.83
CA THR A 227 -27.24 24.40 8.28
C THR A 227 -25.81 24.72 8.74
N ASP A 228 -25.38 24.25 9.88
CA ASP A 228 -24.00 24.42 10.37
C ASP A 228 -23.01 23.45 9.68
N GLU A 229 -23.45 22.22 9.34
CA GLU A 229 -22.62 21.29 8.56
C GLU A 229 -22.42 21.70 7.09
N LEU A 230 -23.32 22.49 6.50
CA LEU A 230 -23.21 22.99 5.14
C LEU A 230 -22.31 24.24 5.01
N LYS A 231 -21.92 24.85 6.13
CA LYS A 231 -21.05 26.05 6.18
C LYS A 231 -19.58 25.72 6.47
N THR A 232 -19.24 24.46 6.79
CA THR A 232 -17.85 23.95 6.99
C THR A 232 -17.39 23.11 5.82
#